data_90b30b14852c1146fcd34095cd6290b2
#
_entry.id   90b30b14852c1146fcd34095cd6290b2
#
_cell.length_a   1.000
_cell.length_b   1.000
_cell.length_c   1.000
_cell.angle_alpha   90.00
_cell.angle_beta   90.00
_cell.angle_gamma   90.00
#
_symmetry.space_group_name_H-M   'P 1'
#
loop_
_entity.id
_entity.type
_entity.pdbx_description
1 polymer ?
#
loop_
_entity_poly.entity_id
_entity_poly.type
_entity_poly.pdbx_seq_one_letter_code
_entity_poly.pdbx_strand_id
1 'polypeptide(L)'
;MFYQKKKFLDNFIKLIKECNENILNIYKTDFEVYNKDDESPLTMADKMCNDHICKYLNSLNIKNSKIISEENKNDEYINRKDIEWIWLVDPVDGTKEFVKKNGQFTVNIGLCQNGIPVFGIVSIPVTGEIYYGIKGLGSFKLYNNTLKRLEILDKKLSKKGVRVVASSSHMNDKTKKFIEKYNEPIIISTGSSIKLLWIAENKADIYPRIAPTSEWDTCAAHAVVKYAGGKVMNYNTEIELVYNKENLLNPFFICV
;
A
#
# COMPACT_ATOMS: atom_id res chain seq x y z
N MET A 1 -1.85 6.18 22.15
CA MET A 1 -2.88 6.22 21.08
C MET A 1 -3.52 4.84 20.92
N PHE A 2 -4.80 4.76 20.47
CA PHE A 2 -5.50 3.47 20.35
C PHE A 2 -4.80 2.50 19.37
N TYR A 3 -4.24 3.01 18.26
CA TYR A 3 -3.54 2.22 17.24
C TYR A 3 -2.15 1.71 17.68
N GLN A 4 -1.65 2.12 18.84
CA GLN A 4 -0.38 1.63 19.43
C GLN A 4 -0.58 0.45 20.38
N LYS A 5 -1.84 0.09 20.70
CA LYS A 5 -2.13 -1.00 21.63
C LYS A 5 -1.87 -2.36 20.96
N LYS A 6 -1.24 -3.28 21.67
CA LYS A 6 -0.97 -4.64 21.19
C LYS A 6 -2.24 -5.32 20.66
N LYS A 7 -3.35 -5.28 21.42
CA LYS A 7 -4.63 -5.88 21.02
C LYS A 7 -5.16 -5.33 19.69
N PHE A 8 -4.93 -4.03 19.40
CA PHE A 8 -5.30 -3.43 18.13
C PHE A 8 -4.52 -4.09 16.99
N LEU A 9 -3.20 -4.19 17.10
CA LEU A 9 -2.36 -4.82 16.10
C LEU A 9 -2.69 -6.30 15.91
N ASP A 10 -2.84 -7.06 17.00
CA ASP A 10 -3.17 -8.48 16.96
C ASP A 10 -4.48 -8.72 16.18
N ASN A 11 -5.49 -7.87 16.40
CA ASN A 11 -6.77 -7.94 15.67
C ASN A 11 -6.60 -7.61 14.18
N PHE A 12 -5.77 -6.64 13.82
CA PHE A 12 -5.49 -6.33 12.41
C PHE A 12 -4.71 -7.45 11.71
N ILE A 13 -3.76 -8.07 12.40
CA ILE A 13 -3.05 -9.24 11.86
C ILE A 13 -4.02 -10.40 11.61
N LYS A 14 -4.98 -10.62 12.52
CA LYS A 14 -6.03 -11.63 12.35
C LYS A 14 -6.90 -11.29 11.14
N LEU A 15 -7.43 -10.07 11.07
CA LEU A 15 -8.25 -9.59 9.95
C LEU A 15 -7.56 -9.81 8.59
N ILE A 16 -6.29 -9.39 8.49
CA ILE A 16 -5.51 -9.53 7.24
C ILE A 16 -5.30 -11.00 6.87
N LYS A 17 -5.07 -11.89 7.84
CA LYS A 17 -4.94 -13.33 7.57
C LYS A 17 -6.25 -13.91 7.03
N GLU A 18 -7.38 -13.54 7.61
CA GLU A 18 -8.71 -13.94 7.13
C GLU A 18 -8.98 -13.41 5.71
N CYS A 19 -8.62 -12.16 5.42
CA CYS A 19 -8.68 -11.61 4.07
C CYS A 19 -7.80 -12.40 3.09
N ASN A 20 -6.56 -12.69 3.46
CA ASN A 20 -5.63 -13.47 2.63
C ASN A 20 -6.18 -14.86 2.30
N GLU A 21 -6.73 -15.57 3.29
CA GLU A 21 -7.34 -16.89 3.09
C GLU A 21 -8.50 -16.83 2.09
N ASN A 22 -9.38 -15.86 2.26
CA ASN A 22 -10.52 -15.66 1.38
C ASN A 22 -10.10 -15.36 -0.06
N ILE A 23 -9.15 -14.42 -0.22
CA ILE A 23 -8.60 -14.06 -1.53
C ILE A 23 -7.91 -15.27 -2.19
N LEU A 24 -7.09 -16.01 -1.44
CA LEU A 24 -6.37 -17.17 -1.96
C LEU A 24 -7.29 -18.33 -2.34
N ASN A 25 -8.42 -18.51 -1.68
CA ASN A 25 -9.42 -19.50 -2.06
C ASN A 25 -9.99 -19.21 -3.46
N ILE A 26 -10.24 -17.93 -3.76
CA ILE A 26 -10.69 -17.50 -5.10
C ILE A 26 -9.52 -17.55 -6.10
N TYR A 27 -8.34 -17.06 -5.72
CA TYR A 27 -7.16 -17.01 -6.57
C TYR A 27 -6.70 -18.38 -7.08
N LYS A 28 -6.92 -19.45 -6.32
CA LYS A 28 -6.57 -20.83 -6.70
C LYS A 28 -7.55 -21.45 -7.70
N THR A 29 -8.75 -20.91 -7.86
CA THR A 29 -9.69 -21.42 -8.84
C THR A 29 -9.21 -21.15 -10.25
N ASP A 30 -9.57 -22.01 -11.20
CA ASP A 30 -9.37 -21.76 -12.62
C ASP A 30 -10.47 -20.81 -13.08
N PHE A 31 -10.12 -19.55 -13.21
CA PHE A 31 -10.99 -18.56 -13.83
C PHE A 31 -10.40 -18.12 -15.16
N GLU A 32 -11.20 -18.24 -16.22
CA GLU A 32 -10.90 -17.54 -17.46
C GLU A 32 -11.14 -16.05 -17.23
N VAL A 33 -10.27 -15.21 -17.83
CA VAL A 33 -10.39 -13.75 -17.76
C VAL A 33 -11.61 -13.35 -18.59
N TYR A 34 -12.80 -13.39 -17.99
CA TYR A 34 -13.99 -12.82 -18.62
C TYR A 34 -13.90 -11.29 -18.49
N ASN A 35 -14.23 -10.61 -19.60
CA ASN A 35 -14.40 -9.16 -19.64
C ASN A 35 -15.39 -8.75 -18.53
N LYS A 36 -15.03 -7.69 -17.83
CA LYS A 36 -15.76 -6.81 -16.88
C LYS A 36 -17.30 -6.99 -16.74
N ASP A 37 -17.80 -8.18 -16.55
CA ASP A 37 -19.15 -8.38 -16.03
C ASP A 37 -19.05 -8.52 -14.51
N ASP A 38 -20.05 -8.02 -13.78
CA ASP A 38 -20.05 -7.81 -12.32
C ASP A 38 -19.78 -9.04 -11.42
N GLU A 39 -19.46 -10.20 -11.98
CA GLU A 39 -19.24 -11.46 -11.29
C GLU A 39 -17.86 -12.12 -11.56
N SER A 40 -16.86 -11.36 -11.98
CA SER A 40 -15.53 -11.95 -12.16
C SER A 40 -14.94 -12.40 -10.81
N PRO A 41 -14.10 -13.47 -10.76
CA PRO A 41 -13.45 -13.91 -9.53
C PRO A 41 -12.66 -12.81 -8.83
N LEU A 42 -12.08 -11.87 -9.58
CA LEU A 42 -11.42 -10.70 -9.05
C LEU A 42 -12.41 -9.81 -8.32
N THR A 43 -13.52 -9.42 -8.95
CA THR A 43 -14.58 -8.60 -8.34
C THR A 43 -15.13 -9.27 -7.07
N MET A 44 -15.26 -10.59 -7.07
CA MET A 44 -15.66 -11.35 -5.88
C MET A 44 -14.62 -11.25 -4.75
N ALA A 45 -13.33 -11.37 -5.07
CA ALA A 45 -12.26 -11.25 -4.08
C ALA A 45 -12.20 -9.85 -3.47
N ASP A 46 -12.26 -8.81 -4.33
CA ASP A 46 -12.29 -7.41 -3.93
C ASP A 46 -13.48 -7.12 -3.01
N LYS A 47 -14.68 -7.44 -3.44
CA LYS A 47 -15.91 -7.16 -2.70
C LYS A 47 -15.93 -7.86 -1.36
N MET A 48 -15.61 -9.17 -1.33
CA MET A 48 -15.63 -9.95 -0.09
C MET A 48 -14.58 -9.43 0.91
N CYS A 49 -13.39 -9.09 0.43
CA CYS A 49 -12.33 -8.53 1.26
C CYS A 49 -12.71 -7.12 1.76
N ASN A 50 -13.24 -6.27 0.88
CA ASN A 50 -13.74 -4.94 1.21
C ASN A 50 -14.80 -4.98 2.31
N ASP A 51 -15.83 -5.82 2.14
CA ASP A 51 -16.93 -5.93 3.10
C ASP A 51 -16.42 -6.39 4.48
N HIS A 52 -15.48 -7.35 4.49
CA HIS A 52 -14.89 -7.85 5.73
C HIS A 52 -14.07 -6.75 6.44
N ILE A 53 -13.22 -6.02 5.73
CA ILE A 53 -12.41 -4.92 6.25
C ILE A 53 -13.32 -3.79 6.74
N CYS A 54 -14.25 -3.31 5.92
CA CYS A 54 -15.12 -2.19 6.27
C CYS A 54 -16.01 -2.49 7.47
N LYS A 55 -16.55 -3.71 7.57
CA LYS A 55 -17.31 -4.19 8.74
C LYS A 55 -16.46 -4.13 10.01
N TYR A 56 -15.23 -4.60 9.95
CA TYR A 56 -14.33 -4.55 11.10
C TYR A 56 -13.98 -3.10 11.48
N LEU A 57 -13.62 -2.25 10.51
CA LEU A 57 -13.28 -0.85 10.77
C LEU A 57 -14.44 -0.08 11.41
N ASN A 58 -15.67 -0.29 10.94
CA ASN A 58 -16.86 0.29 11.52
C ASN A 58 -17.09 -0.17 12.97
N SER A 59 -16.78 -1.45 13.28
CA SER A 59 -16.91 -2.00 14.64
C SER A 59 -15.96 -1.36 15.67
N LEU A 60 -14.89 -0.72 15.22
CA LEU A 60 -13.95 -0.01 16.11
C LEU A 60 -14.56 1.23 16.77
N ASN A 61 -15.66 1.75 16.24
CA ASN A 61 -16.39 2.92 16.75
C ASN A 61 -15.48 4.14 17.07
N ILE A 62 -14.51 4.41 16.17
CA ILE A 62 -13.62 5.55 16.34
C ILE A 62 -14.41 6.83 16.02
N LYS A 63 -14.52 7.73 17.00
CA LYS A 63 -15.19 9.02 16.80
C LYS A 63 -14.45 9.85 15.74
N ASN A 64 -15.22 10.61 14.96
CA ASN A 64 -14.72 11.48 13.90
C ASN A 64 -13.82 10.72 12.89
N SER A 65 -14.31 9.55 12.44
CA SER A 65 -13.62 8.74 11.44
C SER A 65 -14.50 8.42 10.25
N LYS A 66 -13.86 8.22 9.08
CA LYS A 66 -14.49 7.75 7.84
C LYS A 66 -13.60 6.74 7.14
N ILE A 67 -14.21 5.94 6.27
CA ILE A 67 -13.54 4.96 5.43
C ILE A 67 -13.63 5.45 3.98
N ILE A 68 -12.50 5.49 3.30
CA ILE A 68 -12.34 5.66 1.86
C ILE A 68 -11.79 4.34 1.33
N SER A 69 -12.54 3.67 0.47
CA SER A 69 -12.13 2.41 -0.14
C SER A 69 -12.25 2.51 -1.65
N GLU A 70 -11.39 1.79 -2.37
CA GLU A 70 -11.49 1.65 -3.82
C GLU A 70 -12.85 1.12 -4.26
N GLU A 71 -13.38 0.14 -3.51
CA GLU A 71 -14.62 -0.57 -3.84
C GLU A 71 -15.91 0.13 -3.39
N ASN A 72 -15.80 1.27 -2.72
CA ASN A 72 -16.95 2.00 -2.21
C ASN A 72 -17.22 3.28 -3.01
N LYS A 73 -18.51 3.69 -3.05
CA LYS A 73 -18.82 5.06 -3.39
C LYS A 73 -18.35 5.97 -2.24
N ASN A 74 -17.23 6.65 -2.46
CA ASN A 74 -16.63 7.50 -1.45
C ASN A 74 -17.41 8.81 -1.28
N ASP A 75 -17.41 9.34 -0.06
CA ASP A 75 -18.03 10.62 0.26
C ASP A 75 -17.40 11.79 -0.52
N GLU A 76 -18.21 12.78 -0.86
CA GLU A 76 -17.72 14.05 -1.39
C GLU A 76 -16.77 14.72 -0.39
N TYR A 77 -15.82 15.52 -0.90
CA TYR A 77 -14.80 16.16 -0.07
C TYR A 77 -15.38 17.01 1.06
N ILE A 78 -16.44 17.75 0.80
CA ILE A 78 -17.09 18.60 1.80
C ILE A 78 -17.53 17.82 3.05
N ASN A 79 -17.86 16.54 2.90
CA ASN A 79 -18.35 15.67 3.98
C ASN A 79 -17.21 14.96 4.72
N ARG A 80 -15.95 15.08 4.26
CA ARG A 80 -14.78 14.39 4.84
C ARG A 80 -13.58 15.28 5.13
N LYS A 81 -13.56 16.54 4.65
CA LYS A 81 -12.40 17.44 4.78
C LYS A 81 -11.97 17.72 6.23
N ASP A 82 -12.94 17.78 7.15
CA ASP A 82 -12.71 18.09 8.56
C ASP A 82 -12.73 16.83 9.45
N ILE A 83 -12.69 15.64 8.83
CA ILE A 83 -12.62 14.37 9.55
C ILE A 83 -11.19 14.10 9.99
N GLU A 84 -10.99 13.88 11.28
CA GLU A 84 -9.67 13.67 11.86
C GLU A 84 -9.04 12.35 11.43
N TRP A 85 -9.85 11.27 11.42
CA TRP A 85 -9.37 9.90 11.17
C TRP A 85 -9.93 9.37 9.86
N ILE A 86 -9.05 9.11 8.91
CA ILE A 86 -9.43 8.53 7.61
C ILE A 86 -8.75 7.18 7.45
N TRP A 87 -9.57 6.15 7.26
CA TRP A 87 -9.14 4.86 6.78
C TRP A 87 -9.07 4.89 5.26
N LEU A 88 -7.98 4.39 4.71
CA LEU A 88 -7.76 4.23 3.28
C LEU A 88 -7.54 2.73 3.01
N VAL A 89 -8.43 2.14 2.21
CA VAL A 89 -8.49 0.69 2.00
C VAL A 89 -8.41 0.38 0.51
N ASP A 90 -7.51 -0.51 0.17
CA ASP A 90 -7.46 -1.18 -1.11
C ASP A 90 -7.47 -2.69 -0.84
N PRO A 91 -8.58 -3.37 -1.12
CA PRO A 91 -8.76 -4.79 -0.79
C PRO A 91 -7.86 -5.71 -1.61
N VAL A 92 -7.59 -5.38 -2.88
CA VAL A 92 -6.72 -6.16 -3.78
C VAL A 92 -5.99 -5.23 -4.75
N ASP A 93 -4.96 -4.51 -4.26
CA ASP A 93 -4.07 -3.74 -5.14
C ASP A 93 -3.27 -4.68 -6.06
N GLY A 94 -3.32 -4.41 -7.34
CA GLY A 94 -2.65 -5.21 -8.35
C GLY A 94 -3.57 -6.15 -9.08
N THR A 95 -4.72 -5.66 -9.51
CA THR A 95 -5.72 -6.38 -10.33
C THR A 95 -5.11 -7.13 -11.51
N LYS A 96 -4.20 -6.47 -12.26
CA LYS A 96 -3.52 -7.09 -13.40
C LYS A 96 -2.63 -8.27 -12.98
N GLU A 97 -1.97 -8.12 -11.85
CA GLU A 97 -1.10 -9.13 -11.27
C GLU A 97 -1.89 -10.32 -10.72
N PHE A 98 -3.06 -10.05 -10.13
CA PHE A 98 -4.01 -11.07 -9.71
C PHE A 98 -4.49 -11.91 -10.89
N VAL A 99 -4.96 -11.27 -11.95
CA VAL A 99 -5.42 -11.93 -13.19
C VAL A 99 -4.32 -12.73 -13.85
N LYS A 100 -3.09 -12.21 -13.90
CA LYS A 100 -1.91 -12.92 -14.44
C LYS A 100 -1.39 -14.06 -13.56
N LYS A 101 -1.97 -14.27 -12.40
CA LYS A 101 -1.55 -15.29 -11.42
C LYS A 101 -0.05 -15.22 -11.07
N ASN A 102 0.55 -14.01 -11.05
CA ASN A 102 1.98 -13.84 -10.74
C ASN A 102 2.27 -13.58 -9.25
N GLY A 103 1.23 -13.49 -8.42
CA GLY A 103 1.33 -13.35 -6.97
C GLY A 103 1.73 -11.96 -6.47
N GLN A 104 1.84 -10.95 -7.34
CA GLN A 104 2.34 -9.61 -6.99
C GLN A 104 1.21 -8.62 -6.69
N PHE A 105 0.26 -9.02 -5.88
CA PHE A 105 -0.85 -8.20 -5.41
C PHE A 105 -0.87 -8.13 -3.88
N THR A 106 -1.51 -7.09 -3.34
CA THR A 106 -1.49 -6.81 -1.89
C THR A 106 -2.85 -6.40 -1.36
N VAL A 107 -3.08 -6.60 -0.05
CA VAL A 107 -4.18 -5.99 0.72
C VAL A 107 -3.61 -4.82 1.49
N ASN A 108 -4.21 -3.63 1.35
CA ASN A 108 -3.72 -2.40 1.96
C ASN A 108 -4.77 -1.78 2.89
N ILE A 109 -4.42 -1.54 4.15
CA ILE A 109 -5.24 -0.80 5.11
C ILE A 109 -4.37 0.27 5.77
N GLY A 110 -4.65 1.54 5.47
CA GLY A 110 -3.96 2.69 6.06
C GLY A 110 -4.87 3.50 6.96
N LEU A 111 -4.32 4.12 8.00
CA LEU A 111 -5.01 5.11 8.85
C LEU A 111 -4.24 6.40 8.85
N CYS A 112 -4.92 7.47 8.49
CA CYS A 112 -4.41 8.83 8.60
C CYS A 112 -5.05 9.59 9.76
N GLN A 113 -4.26 10.43 10.40
CA GLN A 113 -4.73 11.47 11.31
C GLN A 113 -4.41 12.83 10.70
N ASN A 114 -5.44 13.62 10.41
CA ASN A 114 -5.28 14.94 9.76
C ASN A 114 -4.40 14.87 8.50
N GLY A 115 -4.65 13.88 7.64
CA GLY A 115 -3.92 13.67 6.39
C GLY A 115 -2.54 13.03 6.52
N ILE A 116 -2.05 12.75 7.72
CA ILE A 116 -0.73 12.12 7.94
C ILE A 116 -0.93 10.64 8.26
N PRO A 117 -0.25 9.70 7.56
CA PRO A 117 -0.32 8.29 7.89
C PRO A 117 0.22 8.03 9.31
N VAL A 118 -0.55 7.34 10.15
CA VAL A 118 -0.17 7.00 11.52
C VAL A 118 -0.11 5.50 11.79
N PHE A 119 -0.81 4.74 10.95
CA PHE A 119 -0.80 3.29 10.93
C PHE A 119 -1.00 2.81 9.50
N GLY A 120 -0.33 1.74 9.13
CA GLY A 120 -0.55 1.04 7.89
C GLY A 120 -0.21 -0.43 8.05
N ILE A 121 -1.03 -1.29 7.46
CA ILE A 121 -0.76 -2.72 7.35
C ILE A 121 -0.96 -3.15 5.91
N VAL A 122 0.00 -3.90 5.39
CA VAL A 122 0.00 -4.43 4.03
C VAL A 122 0.32 -5.91 4.08
N SER A 123 -0.43 -6.73 3.38
CA SER A 123 -0.08 -8.14 3.20
C SER A 123 0.14 -8.48 1.74
N ILE A 124 0.98 -9.47 1.50
CA ILE A 124 1.16 -10.14 0.22
C ILE A 124 0.52 -11.53 0.38
N PRO A 125 -0.73 -11.74 -0.07
CA PRO A 125 -1.47 -12.97 0.24
C PRO A 125 -0.73 -14.24 -0.18
N VAL A 126 -0.11 -14.24 -1.37
CA VAL A 126 0.56 -15.43 -1.93
C VAL A 126 1.78 -15.86 -1.13
N THR A 127 2.55 -14.92 -0.58
CA THR A 127 3.73 -15.23 0.23
C THR A 127 3.43 -15.35 1.72
N GLY A 128 2.29 -14.81 2.16
CA GLY A 128 1.92 -14.73 3.58
C GLY A 128 2.70 -13.69 4.38
N GLU A 129 3.44 -12.83 3.71
CA GLU A 129 4.18 -11.73 4.34
C GLU A 129 3.22 -10.62 4.76
N ILE A 130 3.35 -10.12 5.97
CA ILE A 130 2.59 -8.99 6.51
C ILE A 130 3.56 -7.91 6.95
N TYR A 131 3.34 -6.69 6.47
CA TYR A 131 4.12 -5.51 6.82
C TYR A 131 3.23 -4.53 7.56
N TYR A 132 3.76 -3.89 8.59
CA TYR A 132 3.03 -2.81 9.25
C TYR A 132 3.96 -1.71 9.76
N GLY A 133 3.48 -0.48 9.70
CA GLY A 133 4.15 0.70 10.22
C GLY A 133 3.24 1.44 11.19
N ILE A 134 3.78 1.85 12.35
CA ILE A 134 3.01 2.47 13.44
C ILE A 134 3.78 3.68 13.97
N LYS A 135 3.13 4.84 13.97
CA LYS A 135 3.69 6.07 14.56
C LYS A 135 4.14 5.85 16.00
N GLY A 136 5.41 6.12 16.25
CA GLY A 136 6.02 5.98 17.58
C GLY A 136 6.48 4.57 17.99
N LEU A 137 6.22 3.54 17.15
CA LEU A 137 6.68 2.18 17.38
C LEU A 137 7.67 1.69 16.33
N GLY A 138 7.59 2.21 15.09
CA GLY A 138 8.43 1.78 13.98
C GLY A 138 7.70 0.90 12.98
N SER A 139 8.46 0.26 12.09
CA SER A 139 7.94 -0.63 11.05
C SER A 139 8.47 -2.05 11.20
N PHE A 140 7.63 -3.00 10.80
CA PHE A 140 7.91 -4.41 11.01
C PHE A 140 7.40 -5.26 9.84
N LYS A 141 8.07 -6.39 9.65
CA LYS A 141 7.64 -7.49 8.78
C LYS A 141 7.38 -8.72 9.64
N LEU A 142 6.20 -9.31 9.50
CA LEU A 142 5.84 -10.61 10.06
C LEU A 142 5.80 -11.65 8.93
N TYR A 143 6.60 -12.70 9.07
CA TYR A 143 6.64 -13.81 8.13
C TYR A 143 6.99 -15.10 8.88
N ASN A 144 6.23 -16.17 8.66
CA ASN A 144 6.42 -17.47 9.33
C ASN A 144 6.58 -17.34 10.86
N ASN A 145 5.69 -16.57 11.49
CA ASN A 145 5.72 -16.24 12.92
C ASN A 145 7.00 -15.53 13.41
N THR A 146 7.87 -15.13 12.50
CA THR A 146 9.06 -14.34 12.81
C THR A 146 8.77 -12.86 12.56
N LEU A 147 9.03 -12.04 13.58
CA LEU A 147 8.89 -10.60 13.51
C LEU A 147 10.26 -9.96 13.30
N LYS A 148 10.39 -9.19 12.22
CA LYS A 148 11.60 -8.43 11.90
C LYS A 148 11.28 -6.94 11.91
N ARG A 149 12.05 -6.14 12.63
CA ARG A 149 12.01 -4.67 12.55
C ARG A 149 12.61 -4.22 11.22
N LEU A 150 11.97 -3.24 10.59
CA LEU A 150 12.44 -2.64 9.35
C LEU A 150 13.09 -1.29 9.69
N GLU A 151 14.28 -1.08 9.14
CA GLU A 151 15.01 0.17 9.24
C GLU A 151 15.64 0.47 7.88
N ILE A 152 15.31 1.62 7.31
CA ILE A 152 15.90 2.06 6.05
C ILE A 152 17.29 2.61 6.33
N LEU A 153 18.27 2.05 5.63
CA LEU A 153 19.65 2.49 5.75
C LEU A 153 19.84 3.76 4.91
N ASP A 154 20.53 4.76 5.48
CA ASP A 154 20.93 5.94 4.75
C ASP A 154 21.87 5.54 3.59
N LYS A 155 21.37 5.68 2.37
CA LYS A 155 22.08 5.32 1.15
C LYS A 155 22.32 6.55 0.30
N LYS A 156 23.57 6.74 -0.11
CA LYS A 156 23.91 7.79 -1.06
C LYS A 156 23.42 7.39 -2.45
N LEU A 157 22.33 7.98 -2.91
CA LEU A 157 21.77 7.78 -4.26
C LEU A 157 22.72 8.26 -5.38
N SER A 158 23.83 8.91 -5.04
CA SER A 158 24.89 9.29 -5.98
C SER A 158 25.87 8.17 -6.33
N LYS A 159 25.75 7.01 -5.70
CA LYS A 159 26.63 5.85 -6.00
C LYS A 159 26.23 5.17 -7.30
N LYS A 160 27.21 4.49 -7.92
CA LYS A 160 26.97 3.56 -9.01
C LYS A 160 26.12 2.37 -8.53
N GLY A 161 25.20 1.89 -9.39
CA GLY A 161 24.42 0.72 -9.11
C GLY A 161 23.23 0.96 -8.15
N VAL A 162 22.64 2.14 -8.15
CA VAL A 162 21.38 2.43 -7.42
C VAL A 162 20.29 1.48 -7.89
N ARG A 163 19.64 0.79 -6.95
CA ARG A 163 18.53 -0.14 -7.26
C ARG A 163 17.23 0.64 -7.35
N VAL A 164 16.76 0.80 -8.58
CA VAL A 164 15.51 1.50 -8.88
C VAL A 164 14.41 0.48 -9.04
N VAL A 165 13.40 0.50 -8.15
CA VAL A 165 12.21 -0.33 -8.38
C VAL A 165 11.23 0.42 -9.27
N ALA A 166 10.76 -0.24 -10.33
CA ALA A 166 9.82 0.31 -11.27
C ALA A 166 8.69 -0.70 -11.60
N SER A 167 7.59 -0.23 -12.16
CA SER A 167 6.52 -1.11 -12.62
C SER A 167 6.92 -1.77 -13.94
N SER A 168 6.76 -3.08 -14.05
CA SER A 168 6.91 -3.80 -15.31
C SER A 168 5.86 -3.39 -16.34
N SER A 169 4.67 -3.04 -15.88
CA SER A 169 3.50 -2.75 -16.73
C SER A 169 3.33 -1.27 -17.08
N HIS A 170 4.04 -0.34 -16.40
CA HIS A 170 3.83 1.11 -16.51
C HIS A 170 5.16 1.89 -16.63
N MET A 171 6.16 1.31 -17.28
CA MET A 171 7.40 2.02 -17.60
C MET A 171 7.14 3.01 -18.73
N ASN A 172 6.92 4.28 -18.40
CA ASN A 172 6.76 5.35 -19.36
C ASN A 172 8.07 6.14 -19.58
N ASP A 173 8.11 6.99 -20.61
CA ASP A 173 9.32 7.74 -20.97
C ASP A 173 9.76 8.71 -19.87
N LYS A 174 8.85 9.27 -19.08
CA LYS A 174 9.20 10.14 -17.94
C LYS A 174 9.95 9.34 -16.86
N THR A 175 9.49 8.12 -16.57
CA THR A 175 10.17 7.22 -15.64
C THR A 175 11.54 6.82 -16.16
N LYS A 176 11.68 6.48 -17.45
CA LYS A 176 12.97 6.17 -18.08
C LYS A 176 13.96 7.34 -17.94
N LYS A 177 13.54 8.55 -18.33
CA LYS A 177 14.35 9.78 -18.19
C LYS A 177 14.76 10.07 -16.74
N PHE A 178 13.90 9.71 -15.78
CA PHE A 178 14.26 9.83 -14.37
C PHE A 178 15.37 8.85 -13.99
N ILE A 179 15.26 7.60 -14.42
CA ILE A 179 16.23 6.54 -14.12
C ILE A 179 17.60 6.81 -14.75
N GLU A 180 17.63 7.37 -15.96
CA GLU A 180 18.86 7.75 -16.69
C GLU A 180 19.75 8.77 -15.96
N LYS A 181 19.23 9.45 -14.92
CA LYS A 181 20.01 10.37 -14.08
C LYS A 181 21.00 9.62 -13.16
N TYR A 182 20.82 8.31 -12.95
CA TYR A 182 21.66 7.52 -12.08
C TYR A 182 22.76 6.80 -12.86
N ASN A 183 23.94 6.67 -12.24
CA ASN A 183 25.09 6.00 -12.84
C ASN A 183 24.90 4.47 -12.75
N GLU A 184 24.75 3.83 -13.92
CA GLU A 184 24.53 2.37 -14.07
C GLU A 184 23.45 1.83 -13.10
N PRO A 185 22.19 2.32 -13.18
CA PRO A 185 21.14 1.90 -12.27
C PRO A 185 20.79 0.42 -12.48
N ILE A 186 20.49 -0.28 -11.38
CA ILE A 186 19.97 -1.65 -11.42
C ILE A 186 18.44 -1.54 -11.35
N ILE A 187 17.77 -1.86 -12.45
CA ILE A 187 16.31 -1.82 -12.51
C ILE A 187 15.77 -3.17 -12.03
N ILE A 188 14.92 -3.09 -10.99
CA ILE A 188 14.17 -4.23 -10.47
C ILE A 188 12.68 -3.97 -10.62
N SER A 189 11.88 -5.02 -10.78
CA SER A 189 10.46 -4.85 -11.06
C SER A 189 9.58 -5.75 -10.21
N THR A 190 8.48 -5.17 -9.71
CA THR A 190 7.40 -5.89 -9.03
C THR A 190 6.09 -5.13 -9.17
N GLY A 191 4.95 -5.79 -8.87
CA GLY A 191 3.62 -5.19 -8.90
C GLY A 191 3.23 -4.46 -7.62
N SER A 192 2.06 -3.81 -7.63
CA SER A 192 1.35 -3.33 -6.46
C SER A 192 2.16 -2.42 -5.52
N SER A 193 1.71 -2.25 -4.29
CA SER A 193 2.40 -1.55 -3.20
C SER A 193 3.68 -2.27 -2.72
N ILE A 194 3.96 -3.49 -3.21
CA ILE A 194 5.22 -4.22 -2.95
C ILE A 194 6.45 -3.36 -3.25
N LYS A 195 6.36 -2.46 -4.23
CA LYS A 195 7.44 -1.53 -4.59
C LYS A 195 7.86 -0.63 -3.41
N LEU A 196 6.89 -0.13 -2.65
CA LEU A 196 7.12 0.65 -1.42
C LEU A 196 7.71 -0.24 -0.30
N LEU A 197 7.21 -1.47 -0.17
CA LEU A 197 7.73 -2.42 0.82
C LEU A 197 9.19 -2.79 0.54
N TRP A 198 9.60 -2.87 -0.73
CA TRP A 198 10.99 -3.15 -1.09
C TRP A 198 11.94 -2.01 -0.71
N ILE A 199 11.47 -0.75 -0.68
CA ILE A 199 12.23 0.35 -0.10
C ILE A 199 12.39 0.13 1.41
N ALA A 200 11.31 -0.16 2.12
CA ALA A 200 11.34 -0.40 3.56
C ALA A 200 12.22 -1.60 3.98
N GLU A 201 12.37 -2.60 3.09
CA GLU A 201 13.24 -3.76 3.30
C GLU A 201 14.70 -3.54 2.84
N ASN A 202 15.04 -2.39 2.31
CA ASN A 202 16.34 -2.15 1.63
C ASN A 202 16.60 -3.08 0.45
N LYS A 203 15.58 -3.65 -0.17
CA LYS A 203 15.69 -4.41 -1.43
C LYS A 203 15.83 -3.49 -2.65
N ALA A 204 15.29 -2.28 -2.55
CA ALA A 204 15.45 -1.18 -3.50
C ALA A 204 15.95 0.08 -2.78
N ASP A 205 16.49 1.03 -3.53
CA ASP A 205 17.03 2.27 -3.00
C ASP A 205 16.13 3.47 -3.33
N ILE A 206 15.38 3.38 -4.44
CA ILE A 206 14.45 4.42 -4.87
C ILE A 206 13.30 3.84 -5.70
N TYR A 207 12.11 4.40 -5.52
CA TYR A 207 10.93 4.11 -6.31
C TYR A 207 10.33 5.40 -6.88
N PRO A 208 10.57 5.74 -8.16
CA PRO A 208 9.85 6.80 -8.86
C PRO A 208 8.49 6.31 -9.34
N ARG A 209 7.42 6.99 -8.95
CA ARG A 209 6.07 6.75 -9.47
C ARG A 209 5.59 7.97 -10.25
N ILE A 210 5.89 7.99 -11.55
CA ILE A 210 5.53 9.05 -12.49
C ILE A 210 4.36 8.58 -13.37
N ALA A 211 3.33 8.04 -12.70
CA ALA A 211 2.08 7.59 -13.29
C ALA A 211 0.98 7.67 -12.20
N PRO A 212 -0.31 7.76 -12.59
CA PRO A 212 -1.40 7.89 -11.63
C PRO A 212 -1.45 6.74 -10.62
N THR A 213 -1.81 7.08 -9.38
CA THR A 213 -2.21 6.18 -8.29
C THR A 213 -3.23 6.89 -7.43
N SER A 214 -4.05 6.13 -6.73
CA SER A 214 -4.99 6.64 -5.76
C SER A 214 -4.40 6.68 -4.35
N GLU A 215 -5.05 7.37 -3.43
CA GLU A 215 -4.58 7.47 -2.04
C GLU A 215 -4.56 6.11 -1.34
N TRP A 216 -5.52 5.23 -1.63
CA TRP A 216 -5.61 3.89 -1.04
C TRP A 216 -4.48 2.95 -1.50
N ASP A 217 -3.91 3.14 -2.71
CA ASP A 217 -2.75 2.36 -3.21
C ASP A 217 -1.48 2.61 -2.39
N THR A 218 -1.40 3.75 -1.69
CA THR A 218 -0.13 4.19 -1.11
C THR A 218 -0.13 4.37 0.40
N CYS A 219 -1.24 4.77 1.02
CA CYS A 219 -1.28 5.19 2.42
C CYS A 219 -0.72 4.13 3.39
N ALA A 220 -1.13 2.88 3.23
CA ALA A 220 -0.69 1.79 4.09
C ALA A 220 0.82 1.55 3.98
N ALA A 221 1.31 1.39 2.76
CA ALA A 221 2.73 1.19 2.51
C ALA A 221 3.58 2.43 2.82
N HIS A 222 3.02 3.64 2.66
CA HIS A 222 3.67 4.88 3.11
C HIS A 222 3.93 4.88 4.62
N ALA A 223 2.96 4.46 5.44
CA ALA A 223 3.19 4.31 6.88
C ALA A 223 4.33 3.32 7.16
N VAL A 224 4.42 2.21 6.42
CA VAL A 224 5.53 1.25 6.56
C VAL A 224 6.87 1.90 6.21
N VAL A 225 6.97 2.60 5.10
CA VAL A 225 8.19 3.32 4.69
C VAL A 225 8.55 4.40 5.71
N LYS A 226 7.59 5.25 6.08
CA LYS A 226 7.79 6.39 7.00
C LYS A 226 8.36 5.96 8.34
N TYR A 227 7.76 4.93 8.94
CA TYR A 227 8.19 4.47 10.27
C TYR A 227 9.36 3.47 10.23
N ALA A 228 9.83 3.11 9.04
CA ALA A 228 11.14 2.51 8.82
C ALA A 228 12.26 3.55 8.62
N GLY A 229 11.93 4.86 8.56
CA GLY A 229 12.90 5.95 8.39
C GLY A 229 12.99 6.53 6.98
N GLY A 230 12.17 6.04 6.04
CA GLY A 230 12.11 6.54 4.66
C GLY A 230 11.09 7.66 4.46
N LYS A 231 10.91 8.06 3.19
CA LYS A 231 10.00 9.14 2.80
C LYS A 231 9.29 8.81 1.50
N VAL A 232 8.04 9.24 1.38
CA VAL A 232 7.27 9.23 0.13
C VAL A 232 6.91 10.66 -0.22
N MET A 233 7.58 11.24 -1.19
CA MET A 233 7.57 12.68 -1.47
C MET A 233 6.97 12.98 -2.82
N ASN A 234 6.18 14.04 -2.91
CA ASN A 234 5.71 14.59 -4.18
C ASN A 234 6.91 14.92 -5.08
N TYR A 235 6.88 14.39 -6.31
CA TYR A 235 7.94 14.52 -7.30
C TYR A 235 8.30 15.98 -7.64
N ASN A 236 7.30 16.89 -7.62
CA ASN A 236 7.49 18.26 -8.04
C ASN A 236 7.85 19.22 -6.89
N THR A 237 7.39 18.93 -5.66
CA THR A 237 7.52 19.86 -4.52
C THR A 237 8.43 19.35 -3.43
N GLU A 238 8.84 18.08 -3.48
CA GLU A 238 9.64 17.41 -2.44
C GLU A 238 8.98 17.42 -1.05
N ILE A 239 7.68 17.73 -0.98
CA ILE A 239 6.90 17.66 0.25
C ILE A 239 6.33 16.24 0.38
N GLU A 240 6.34 15.70 1.59
CA GLU A 240 5.81 14.37 1.86
C GLU A 240 4.32 14.29 1.49
N LEU A 241 3.88 13.15 0.94
CA LEU A 241 2.49 12.96 0.55
C LEU A 241 1.55 13.09 1.75
N VAL A 242 0.42 13.74 1.50
CA VAL A 242 -0.71 13.86 2.43
C VAL A 242 -1.95 13.21 1.82
N TYR A 243 -2.88 12.86 2.68
CA TYR A 243 -4.06 12.08 2.35
C TYR A 243 -5.35 12.82 2.72
N ASN A 244 -6.50 12.29 2.26
CA ASN A 244 -7.81 12.93 2.37
C ASN A 244 -7.89 14.25 1.59
N LYS A 245 -7.23 14.30 0.44
CA LYS A 245 -7.31 15.45 -0.48
C LYS A 245 -8.67 15.51 -1.17
N GLU A 246 -9.04 16.66 -1.71
CA GLU A 246 -10.23 16.80 -2.56
C GLU A 246 -10.18 15.80 -3.72
N ASN A 247 -9.10 15.80 -4.49
CA ASN A 247 -8.81 14.78 -5.47
C ASN A 247 -8.05 13.62 -4.80
N LEU A 248 -8.65 12.43 -4.79
CA LEU A 248 -8.06 11.22 -4.20
C LEU A 248 -6.92 10.62 -5.04
N LEU A 249 -6.60 11.19 -6.21
CA LEU A 249 -5.40 10.84 -6.93
C LEU A 249 -4.15 11.43 -6.23
N ASN A 250 -3.10 10.63 -6.18
CA ASN A 250 -1.81 11.10 -5.72
C ASN A 250 -1.12 11.96 -6.78
N PRO A 251 -0.36 12.99 -6.40
CA PRO A 251 0.64 13.55 -7.29
C PRO A 251 1.68 12.47 -7.64
N PHE A 252 2.43 12.65 -8.70
CA PHE A 252 3.61 11.82 -8.94
C PHE A 252 4.55 11.91 -7.73
N PHE A 253 5.20 10.82 -7.38
CA PHE A 253 6.01 10.76 -6.17
C PHE A 253 7.30 9.98 -6.33
N ILE A 254 8.21 10.20 -5.39
CA ILE A 254 9.42 9.41 -5.20
C ILE A 254 9.39 8.83 -3.78
N CYS A 255 9.73 7.55 -3.67
CA CYS A 255 9.95 6.90 -2.37
C CYS A 255 11.43 6.54 -2.21
N VAL A 256 12.00 6.90 -1.07
CA VAL A 256 13.39 6.62 -0.67
C VAL A 256 13.48 6.17 0.78
#